data_e72ced3d75483d3399dfd853fee0d255
#
_entry.id   e72ced3d75483d3399dfd853fee0d255
#
_cell.length_a   1.000
_cell.length_b   1.000
_cell.length_c   1.000
_cell.angle_alpha   90.00
_cell.angle_beta   90.00
_cell.angle_gamma   90.00
#
_symmetry.space_group_name_H-M   'P 1'
#
loop_
_entity.id
_entity.type
_entity.pdbx_description
1 polymer ?
#
loop_
_entity_poly.entity_id
_entity_poly.type
_entity_poly.pdbx_seq_one_letter_code
_entity_poly.pdbx_strand_id
1 'polypeptide(L)'
;MPLRARLPSSGSLFMFEAAARHRNFTLAAREFNVTQPAISRMISRLEQHLGATLFLRKAGGLELTAEGRLLFRAVRDGFERIEDTVCEIESRAQDPEVVTVSVTSAFAIHWLMARFDRFRREVPGVTMRLDLIHGEPLGRIGAADLGLRYNMPEGEDI
;
A
#
# COMPACT_ATOMS: atom_id res chain seq x y z
N MET A 1 -24.53 -9.40 -10.25
CA MET A 1 -23.49 -9.60 -11.27
C MET A 1 -22.19 -9.96 -10.56
N PRO A 2 -21.42 -10.95 -11.05
CA PRO A 2 -20.16 -11.31 -10.41
C PRO A 2 -19.14 -10.16 -10.51
N LEU A 3 -18.33 -9.97 -9.46
CA LEU A 3 -17.33 -8.92 -9.34
C LEU A 3 -16.39 -8.86 -10.58
N ARG A 4 -16.00 -10.03 -11.08
CA ARG A 4 -15.13 -10.18 -12.26
C ARG A 4 -15.70 -9.56 -13.55
N ALA A 5 -17.01 -9.42 -13.66
CA ALA A 5 -17.65 -8.83 -14.86
C ALA A 5 -17.68 -7.29 -14.81
N ARG A 6 -17.47 -6.70 -13.63
CA ARG A 6 -17.52 -5.25 -13.41
C ARG A 6 -16.13 -4.63 -13.25
N LEU A 7 -15.17 -5.39 -12.73
CA LEU A 7 -13.83 -4.90 -12.52
C LEU A 7 -12.92 -5.20 -13.72
N PRO A 8 -12.01 -4.28 -14.04
CA PRO A 8 -10.91 -4.55 -14.97
C PRO A 8 -10.05 -5.73 -14.47
N SER A 9 -9.23 -6.29 -15.36
CA SER A 9 -8.28 -7.33 -14.94
C SER A 9 -7.27 -6.77 -13.92
N SER A 10 -6.88 -7.59 -12.93
CA SER A 10 -5.87 -7.20 -11.94
C SER A 10 -4.57 -6.73 -12.61
N GLY A 11 -4.12 -7.42 -13.66
CA GLY A 11 -2.92 -7.01 -14.40
C GLY A 11 -3.03 -5.62 -15.02
N SER A 12 -4.23 -5.22 -15.51
CA SER A 12 -4.42 -3.86 -16.03
C SER A 12 -4.42 -2.81 -14.92
N LEU A 13 -4.90 -3.14 -13.72
CA LEU A 13 -4.87 -2.25 -12.56
C LEU A 13 -3.44 -2.05 -12.04
N PHE A 14 -2.62 -3.11 -11.98
CA PHE A 14 -1.20 -3.01 -11.62
C PHE A 14 -0.43 -2.14 -12.62
N MET A 15 -0.60 -2.38 -13.91
CA MET A 15 0.08 -1.60 -14.95
C MET A 15 -0.39 -0.14 -14.98
N PHE A 16 -1.66 0.11 -14.68
CA PHE A 16 -2.20 1.46 -14.54
C PHE A 16 -1.59 2.18 -13.33
N GLU A 17 -1.53 1.53 -12.18
CA GLU A 17 -0.91 2.09 -10.97
C GLU A 17 0.54 2.52 -11.23
N ALA A 18 1.35 1.62 -11.77
CA ALA A 18 2.75 1.93 -12.07
C ALA A 18 2.90 3.06 -13.10
N ALA A 19 2.07 3.07 -14.15
CA ALA A 19 2.08 4.14 -15.15
C ALA A 19 1.71 5.50 -14.52
N ALA A 20 0.78 5.51 -13.59
CA ALA A 20 0.34 6.71 -12.87
C ALA A 20 1.40 7.21 -11.88
N ARG A 21 2.00 6.32 -11.11
CA ARG A 21 3.06 6.60 -10.13
C ARG A 21 4.32 7.14 -10.80
N HIS A 22 4.78 6.50 -11.86
CA HIS A 22 5.95 6.94 -12.63
C HIS A 22 5.66 8.13 -13.54
N ARG A 23 4.41 8.43 -13.86
CA ARG A 23 4.01 9.38 -14.91
C ARG A 23 4.73 9.14 -16.25
N ASN A 24 5.04 7.87 -16.52
CA ASN A 24 5.88 7.45 -17.66
C ASN A 24 5.64 5.98 -18.01
N PHE A 25 5.15 5.73 -19.23
CA PHE A 25 4.89 4.36 -19.69
C PHE A 25 6.16 3.52 -19.88
N THR A 26 7.29 4.14 -20.17
CA THR A 26 8.56 3.43 -20.33
C THR A 26 9.09 2.93 -18.99
N LEU A 27 8.99 3.75 -17.93
CA LEU A 27 9.38 3.34 -16.58
C LEU A 27 8.46 2.25 -16.04
N ALA A 28 7.14 2.39 -16.22
CA ALA A 28 6.19 1.35 -15.89
C ALA A 28 6.46 0.03 -16.64
N ALA A 29 6.81 0.10 -17.92
CA ALA A 29 7.15 -1.09 -18.70
C ALA A 29 8.38 -1.83 -18.17
N ARG A 30 9.40 -1.10 -17.71
CA ARG A 30 10.59 -1.68 -17.08
C ARG A 30 10.26 -2.42 -15.80
N GLU A 31 9.39 -1.88 -14.97
CA GLU A 31 8.96 -2.50 -13.71
C GLU A 31 8.32 -3.88 -13.93
N PHE A 32 7.54 -4.03 -15.01
CA PHE A 32 6.87 -5.29 -15.37
C PHE A 32 7.65 -6.16 -16.35
N ASN A 33 8.87 -5.78 -16.73
CA ASN A 33 9.66 -6.49 -17.75
C ASN A 33 8.90 -6.69 -19.08
N VAL A 34 8.14 -5.67 -19.50
CA VAL A 34 7.39 -5.67 -20.75
C VAL A 34 7.81 -4.49 -21.64
N THR A 35 7.31 -4.45 -22.87
CA THR A 35 7.57 -3.32 -23.75
C THR A 35 6.64 -2.15 -23.48
N GLN A 36 7.09 -0.91 -23.73
CA GLN A 36 6.24 0.28 -23.62
C GLN A 36 4.95 0.18 -24.48
N PRO A 37 4.96 -0.35 -25.73
CA PRO A 37 3.73 -0.57 -26.48
C PRO A 37 2.76 -1.55 -25.80
N ALA A 38 3.25 -2.52 -25.04
CA ALA A 38 2.39 -3.44 -24.29
C ALA A 38 1.63 -2.71 -23.17
N ILE A 39 2.32 -1.87 -22.38
CA ILE A 39 1.68 -0.99 -21.38
C ILE A 39 0.65 -0.08 -22.06
N SER A 40 1.04 0.61 -23.13
CA SER A 40 0.13 1.53 -23.84
C SER A 40 -1.15 0.82 -24.30
N ARG A 41 -1.03 -0.37 -24.89
CA ARG A 41 -2.19 -1.18 -25.29
C ARG A 41 -3.06 -1.63 -24.11
N MET A 42 -2.44 -2.01 -22.99
CA MET A 42 -3.17 -2.40 -21.81
C MET A 42 -3.95 -1.22 -21.22
N ILE A 43 -3.35 -0.04 -21.14
CA ILE A 43 -4.02 1.18 -20.69
C ILE A 43 -5.18 1.55 -21.65
N SER A 44 -4.97 1.50 -22.97
CA SER A 44 -6.05 1.77 -23.93
C SER A 44 -7.23 0.80 -23.77
N ARG A 45 -6.98 -0.48 -23.49
CA ARG A 45 -8.06 -1.44 -23.21
C ARG A 45 -8.78 -1.15 -21.88
N LEU A 46 -8.05 -0.69 -20.86
CA LEU A 46 -8.63 -0.26 -19.60
C LEU A 46 -9.54 0.95 -19.79
N GLU A 47 -9.08 1.95 -20.54
CA GLU A 47 -9.85 3.15 -20.90
C GLU A 47 -11.11 2.80 -21.69
N GLN A 48 -11.01 1.90 -22.65
CA GLN A 48 -12.16 1.37 -23.41
C GLN A 48 -13.16 0.64 -22.51
N HIS A 49 -12.68 -0.19 -21.57
CA HIS A 49 -13.53 -0.91 -20.62
C HIS A 49 -14.31 0.05 -19.71
N LEU A 50 -13.66 1.13 -19.28
CA LEU A 50 -14.26 2.14 -18.39
C LEU A 50 -15.07 3.21 -19.16
N GLY A 51 -14.89 3.33 -20.47
CA GLY A 51 -15.47 4.39 -21.26
C GLY A 51 -14.91 5.78 -20.93
N ALA A 52 -13.69 5.85 -20.37
CA ALA A 52 -13.08 7.09 -19.91
C ALA A 52 -11.58 7.12 -20.18
N THR A 53 -11.06 8.28 -20.56
CA THR A 53 -9.62 8.52 -20.70
C THR A 53 -9.01 8.74 -19.33
N LEU A 54 -7.94 8.01 -19.01
CA LEU A 54 -7.26 8.08 -17.72
C LEU A 54 -6.00 8.92 -17.75
N PHE A 55 -5.36 9.03 -18.93
CA PHE A 55 -4.11 9.76 -19.13
C PHE A 55 -4.21 10.79 -20.24
N LEU A 56 -3.55 11.93 -20.01
CA LEU A 56 -3.31 12.97 -21.01
C LEU A 56 -1.82 13.02 -21.34
N ARG A 57 -1.49 13.07 -22.63
CA ARG A 57 -0.12 13.33 -23.08
C ARG A 57 0.06 14.84 -23.24
N LYS A 58 0.94 15.43 -22.45
CA LYS A 58 1.32 16.85 -22.55
C LYS A 58 2.79 17.00 -22.89
N ALA A 59 3.21 18.20 -23.25
CA ALA A 59 4.61 18.52 -23.53
C ALA A 59 5.56 18.19 -22.33
N GLY A 60 5.04 18.20 -21.10
CA GLY A 60 5.77 17.85 -19.87
C GLY A 60 5.70 16.37 -19.46
N GLY A 61 5.08 15.49 -20.26
CA GLY A 61 4.96 14.06 -19.95
C GLY A 61 3.52 13.55 -19.83
N LEU A 62 3.35 12.51 -19.05
CA LEU A 62 2.07 11.85 -18.84
C LEU A 62 1.38 12.42 -17.59
N GLU A 63 0.14 12.87 -17.72
CA GLU A 63 -0.69 13.36 -16.61
C GLU A 63 -1.97 12.55 -16.48
N LEU A 64 -2.46 12.41 -15.25
CA LEU A 64 -3.77 11.80 -15.01
C LEU A 64 -4.92 12.79 -15.27
N THR A 65 -6.00 12.29 -15.88
CA THR A 65 -7.30 12.98 -15.92
C THR A 65 -7.94 13.04 -14.53
N ALA A 66 -9.12 13.63 -14.40
CA ALA A 66 -9.90 13.57 -13.16
C ALA A 66 -10.30 12.12 -12.83
N GLU A 67 -10.76 11.37 -13.85
CA GLU A 67 -11.13 9.95 -13.78
C GLU A 67 -9.89 9.10 -13.45
N GLY A 68 -8.75 9.40 -14.08
CA GLY A 68 -7.47 8.75 -13.77
C GLY A 68 -7.04 8.95 -12.32
N ARG A 69 -7.17 10.15 -11.78
CA ARG A 69 -6.88 10.42 -10.35
C ARG A 69 -7.83 9.69 -9.41
N LEU A 70 -9.11 9.63 -9.76
CA LEU A 70 -10.12 8.90 -8.98
C LEU A 70 -9.77 7.40 -8.93
N LEU A 71 -9.52 6.80 -10.08
CA LEU A 71 -9.14 5.39 -10.16
C LEU A 71 -7.80 5.11 -9.45
N PHE A 72 -6.81 6.00 -9.61
CA PHE A 72 -5.49 5.82 -9.00
C PHE A 72 -5.56 5.75 -7.47
N ARG A 73 -6.34 6.63 -6.85
CA ARG A 73 -6.56 6.57 -5.39
C ARG A 73 -7.21 5.25 -4.97
N ALA A 74 -8.31 4.88 -5.63
CA ALA A 74 -9.03 3.65 -5.30
C ALA A 74 -8.17 2.38 -5.49
N VAL A 75 -7.33 2.35 -6.53
CA VAL A 75 -6.43 1.22 -6.81
C VAL A 75 -5.32 1.15 -5.77
N ARG A 76 -4.69 2.27 -5.43
CA ARG A 76 -3.66 2.33 -4.37
C ARG A 76 -4.21 1.88 -3.03
N ASP A 77 -5.30 2.48 -2.58
CA ASP A 77 -5.93 2.13 -1.30
C ASP A 77 -6.32 0.64 -1.26
N GLY A 78 -6.82 0.12 -2.38
CA GLY A 78 -7.16 -1.30 -2.52
C GLY A 78 -5.94 -2.22 -2.48
N PHE A 79 -4.86 -1.87 -3.15
CA PHE A 79 -3.62 -2.65 -3.14
C PHE A 79 -2.92 -2.61 -1.78
N GLU A 80 -2.85 -1.45 -1.13
CA GLU A 80 -2.32 -1.30 0.23
C GLU A 80 -3.08 -2.21 1.21
N ARG A 81 -4.42 -2.24 1.13
CA ARG A 81 -5.23 -3.14 1.97
C ARG A 81 -4.99 -4.62 1.70
N ILE A 82 -4.76 -4.99 0.45
CA ILE A 82 -4.44 -6.38 0.10
C ILE A 82 -3.04 -6.74 0.62
N GLU A 83 -2.06 -5.87 0.42
CA GLU A 83 -0.69 -6.04 0.91
C GLU A 83 -0.66 -6.20 2.43
N ASP A 84 -1.34 -5.32 3.17
CA ASP A 84 -1.48 -5.43 4.63
C ASP A 84 -2.04 -6.79 5.06
N THR A 85 -3.09 -7.26 4.38
CA THR A 85 -3.70 -8.55 4.68
C THR A 85 -2.78 -9.73 4.37
N VAL A 86 -2.03 -9.66 3.27
CA VAL A 86 -1.03 -10.68 2.92
C VAL A 86 0.06 -10.73 3.98
N CYS A 87 0.61 -9.58 4.39
CA CYS A 87 1.59 -9.49 5.46
C CYS A 87 1.04 -10.02 6.79
N GLU A 88 -0.22 -9.75 7.12
CA GLU A 88 -0.87 -10.30 8.31
C GLU A 88 -0.96 -11.83 8.26
N ILE A 89 -1.36 -12.39 7.13
CA ILE A 89 -1.41 -13.85 6.94
C ILE A 89 -0.01 -14.47 7.08
N GLU A 90 0.98 -13.86 6.46
CA GLU A 90 2.38 -14.31 6.52
C GLU A 90 2.94 -14.24 7.96
N SER A 91 2.65 -13.18 8.69
CA SER A 91 3.10 -13.03 10.07
C SER A 91 2.48 -14.07 11.00
N ARG A 92 1.19 -14.35 10.84
CA ARG A 92 0.50 -15.41 11.61
C ARG A 92 1.02 -16.82 11.32
N ALA A 93 1.54 -17.04 10.12
CA ALA A 93 2.10 -18.34 9.72
C ALA A 93 3.52 -18.58 10.28
N GLN A 94 4.23 -17.52 10.67
CA GLN A 94 5.64 -17.61 11.03
C GLN A 94 5.91 -17.90 12.51
N ASP A 95 5.15 -17.34 13.45
CA ASP A 95 5.32 -17.66 14.88
C ASP A 95 4.18 -17.03 15.71
N PRO A 96 3.36 -17.81 16.44
CA PRO A 96 2.28 -17.28 17.29
C PRO A 96 2.79 -16.50 18.52
N GLU A 97 4.06 -16.59 18.86
CA GLU A 97 4.67 -15.86 19.98
C GLU A 97 5.32 -14.51 19.57
N VAL A 98 5.25 -14.13 18.29
CA VAL A 98 5.78 -12.86 17.80
C VAL A 98 4.69 -11.80 17.74
N VAL A 99 4.86 -10.71 18.48
CA VAL A 99 4.00 -9.52 18.43
C VAL A 99 4.71 -8.43 17.64
N THR A 100 4.10 -8.00 16.54
CA THR A 100 4.60 -6.90 15.70
C THR A 100 4.02 -5.58 16.16
N VAL A 101 4.89 -4.63 16.51
CA VAL A 101 4.51 -3.30 17.01
C VAL A 101 4.97 -2.23 16.02
N SER A 102 4.01 -1.52 15.42
CA SER A 102 4.27 -0.44 14.47
C SER A 102 4.36 0.90 15.19
N VAL A 103 5.56 1.49 15.19
CA VAL A 103 5.89 2.71 15.94
C VAL A 103 6.84 3.62 15.18
N THR A 104 6.88 4.89 15.56
CA THR A 104 7.91 5.79 15.05
C THR A 104 9.28 5.47 15.64
N SER A 105 10.35 5.75 14.89
CA SER A 105 11.72 5.58 15.37
C SER A 105 11.99 6.37 16.66
N ALA A 106 11.44 7.57 16.78
CA ALA A 106 11.57 8.38 17.99
C ALA A 106 10.95 7.71 19.21
N PHE A 107 9.74 7.16 19.08
CA PHE A 107 9.10 6.42 20.16
C PHE A 107 9.86 5.15 20.51
N ALA A 108 10.30 4.40 19.52
CA ALA A 108 11.09 3.18 19.74
C ALA A 108 12.36 3.49 20.55
N ILE A 109 13.13 4.50 20.16
CA ILE A 109 14.41 4.83 20.78
C ILE A 109 14.23 5.46 22.17
N HIS A 110 13.37 6.48 22.30
CA HIS A 110 13.31 7.28 23.52
C HIS A 110 12.37 6.73 24.59
N TRP A 111 11.34 5.98 24.19
CA TRP A 111 10.37 5.45 25.16
C TRP A 111 10.45 3.94 25.31
N LEU A 112 10.41 3.19 24.21
CA LEU A 112 10.30 1.73 24.25
C LEU A 112 11.60 1.08 24.71
N MET A 113 12.75 1.47 24.16
CA MET A 113 14.04 0.87 24.51
C MET A 113 14.36 1.02 25.99
N ALA A 114 14.05 2.16 26.60
CA ALA A 114 14.26 2.37 28.03
C ALA A 114 13.42 1.43 28.94
N ARG A 115 12.36 0.82 28.37
CA ARG A 115 11.42 -0.07 29.09
C ARG A 115 11.48 -1.52 28.63
N PHE A 116 12.31 -1.81 27.64
CA PHE A 116 12.36 -3.11 26.99
C PHE A 116 12.78 -4.23 27.93
N ASP A 117 13.73 -3.98 28.82
CA ASP A 117 14.15 -4.96 29.83
C ASP A 117 13.05 -5.29 30.85
N ARG A 118 12.21 -4.30 31.18
CA ARG A 118 11.03 -4.53 32.02
C ARG A 118 10.00 -5.38 31.31
N PHE A 119 9.70 -5.07 30.05
CA PHE A 119 8.80 -5.85 29.21
C PHE A 119 9.23 -7.33 29.13
N ARG A 120 10.50 -7.60 28.83
CA ARG A 120 11.03 -8.98 28.74
C ARG A 120 10.91 -9.77 30.03
N ARG A 121 10.96 -9.09 31.17
CA ARG A 121 10.78 -9.76 32.51
C ARG A 121 9.32 -10.02 32.81
N GLU A 122 8.42 -9.13 32.43
CA GLU A 122 6.98 -9.25 32.71
C GLU A 122 6.27 -10.18 31.73
N VAL A 123 6.76 -10.29 30.50
CA VAL A 123 6.16 -11.11 29.43
C VAL A 123 7.24 -12.01 28.80
N PRO A 124 7.75 -13.02 29.58
CA PRO A 124 8.71 -13.97 29.03
C PRO A 124 8.03 -14.87 27.99
N GLY A 125 8.69 -15.09 26.86
CA GLY A 125 8.17 -15.95 25.78
C GLY A 125 7.55 -15.22 24.61
N VAL A 126 7.31 -13.89 24.71
CA VAL A 126 6.87 -13.07 23.58
C VAL A 126 8.06 -12.40 22.91
N THR A 127 8.20 -12.64 21.63
CA THR A 127 9.16 -11.93 20.77
C THR A 127 8.50 -10.67 20.21
N MET A 128 9.10 -9.51 20.45
CA MET A 128 8.63 -8.26 19.88
C MET A 128 9.36 -7.94 18.59
N ARG A 129 8.61 -7.77 17.52
CA ARG A 129 9.09 -7.24 16.24
C ARG A 129 8.69 -5.77 16.13
N LEU A 130 9.63 -4.90 15.79
CA LEU A 130 9.34 -3.49 15.57
C LEU A 130 9.25 -3.18 14.07
N ASP A 131 8.11 -2.66 13.67
CA ASP A 131 7.89 -2.05 12.38
C ASP A 131 8.04 -0.53 12.52
N LEU A 132 9.11 0.02 11.94
CA LEU A 132 9.44 1.43 12.10
C LEU A 132 8.82 2.27 11.00
N ILE A 133 7.89 3.13 11.38
CA ILE A 133 7.23 4.05 10.47
C ILE A 133 8.14 5.24 10.19
N HIS A 134 8.28 5.55 8.89
CA HIS A 134 8.97 6.73 8.41
C HIS A 134 7.93 7.75 7.90
N GLY A 135 7.94 8.95 8.48
CA GLY A 135 7.01 10.03 8.15
C GLY A 135 5.94 10.26 9.22
N GLU A 136 4.86 10.94 8.83
CA GLU A 136 3.75 11.18 9.76
C GLU A 136 2.99 9.88 10.04
N PRO A 137 2.78 9.53 11.31
CA PRO A 137 2.10 8.30 11.71
C PRO A 137 0.58 8.45 11.57
N LEU A 138 0.13 8.81 10.38
CA LEU A 138 -1.27 8.93 10.01
C LEU A 138 -1.74 7.65 9.32
N GLY A 139 -2.90 7.14 9.71
CA GLY A 139 -3.56 6.03 9.04
C GLY A 139 -3.52 4.69 9.77
N ARG A 140 -3.84 3.64 9.03
CA ARG A 140 -4.03 2.26 9.53
C ARG A 140 -2.72 1.67 10.05
N ILE A 141 -2.87 0.71 10.96
CA ILE A 141 -1.73 0.02 11.62
C ILE A 141 -1.02 -0.95 10.65
N GLY A 142 -1.60 -1.23 9.47
CA GLY A 142 -1.07 -2.20 8.54
C GLY A 142 -1.12 -3.63 9.08
N ALA A 143 -0.10 -4.43 8.81
CA ALA A 143 0.03 -5.81 9.27
C ALA A 143 0.54 -5.96 10.71
N ALA A 144 0.70 -4.86 11.47
CA ALA A 144 1.15 -4.92 12.86
C ALA A 144 0.00 -5.29 13.80
N ASP A 145 0.32 -6.04 14.85
CA ASP A 145 -0.64 -6.41 15.90
C ASP A 145 -1.00 -5.22 16.79
N LEU A 146 -0.05 -4.32 17.00
CA LEU A 146 -0.21 -3.08 17.75
C LEU A 146 0.40 -1.90 16.99
N GLY A 147 -0.26 -0.74 17.03
CA GLY A 147 0.25 0.47 16.43
C GLY A 147 0.12 1.68 17.33
N LEU A 148 1.19 2.46 17.45
CA LEU A 148 1.16 3.74 18.12
C LEU A 148 1.05 4.85 17.07
N ARG A 149 -0.01 5.65 17.19
CA ARG A 149 -0.30 6.77 16.27
C ARG A 149 -0.49 8.05 17.09
N TYR A 150 -0.08 9.17 16.50
CA TYR A 150 -0.35 10.50 17.06
C TYR A 150 -1.51 11.12 16.30
N ASN A 151 -2.41 11.81 17.00
CA ASN A 151 -3.50 12.59 16.41
C ASN A 151 -4.41 11.80 15.45
N MET A 152 -4.96 10.67 15.90
CA MET A 152 -6.11 10.09 15.22
C MET A 152 -7.28 11.07 15.33
N PRO A 153 -7.95 11.46 14.22
CA PRO A 153 -9.20 12.18 14.31
C PRO A 153 -10.21 11.33 15.07
N GLU A 154 -10.96 11.97 15.98
CA GLU A 154 -12.03 11.31 16.72
C GLU A 154 -13.07 10.78 15.73
N GLY A 155 -13.27 9.45 15.67
CA GLY A 155 -14.37 8.82 14.96
C GLY A 155 -14.05 7.84 13.84
N GLU A 156 -12.80 7.49 13.56
CA GLU A 156 -12.51 6.36 12.69
C GLU A 156 -12.13 5.13 13.54
N ASP A 157 -13.09 4.22 13.65
CA ASP A 157 -12.89 2.93 14.31
C ASP A 157 -11.80 2.12 13.59
N ILE A 158 -10.97 1.50 14.39
CA ILE A 158 -9.85 0.61 14.10
C ILE A 158 -10.30 -0.63 13.31
#